data_37d50da1b403a587a582e1966b7730e1
#
_entry.id   37d50da1b403a587a582e1966b7730e1
#
_cell.length_a   1.000
_cell.length_b   1.000
_cell.length_c   1.000
_cell.angle_alpha   90.00
_cell.angle_beta   90.00
_cell.angle_gamma   90.00
#
_symmetry.space_group_name_H-M   'P 1'
#
loop_
_entity.id
_entity.type
_entity.pdbx_description
1 polymer ?
#
loop_
_entity_poly.entity_id
_entity_poly.type
_entity_poly.pdbx_seq_one_letter_code
_entity_poly.pdbx_strand_id
1 'polypeptide(L)'
;MEEFIAVMGKFFPFPPTQGQADVLRVFATFMASPQPMSVMVLRGSAGTGKTTLTAAIVRMLTAYARKVVLLAPTGRAAKVLSVNAGMPAFTIHRKIYRQKTFEGDFNLNDNLHTDTLFVADEASMIANEGLTQSVFGSGRLLDDLVHYVYNGKGCRLMLIGDTAQLPPVGEEESPALSTAFMQGYGLRVFESDLREVLRQSQQSGILYNATVIRQMITHDEMTQLPRIVFNRFTDIQVVRGDELIEQLATSYSEVGQDETMVVTRSNKRANIYNQGIRNMVLGCEEQLTTGDMLMIVKNNYFWAGADEKAPLQFIANGDRAVIRRVRNVHELYGLHFADLTLSFPDYNDYELTATVLTDSLLSEAPALTPEQNQMLYEGVMADYADIHTKRERIDKVRHDAHFNALQIKYAYAVTCHKAQGGQWAHVYVDQGYMTDDMLTPDYIHWLYTAFTRATEKLYLVNWPKEQTFSSDNNE
;
A
#
# COMPACT_ATOMS: atom_id res chain seq x y z
N MET A 1 15.47 25.95 -20.89
CA MET A 1 14.25 25.18 -20.61
C MET A 1 14.03 24.06 -21.66
N GLU A 2 13.97 24.40 -22.93
CA GLU A 2 13.82 23.41 -24.02
C GLU A 2 15.00 22.43 -24.10
N GLU A 3 16.22 22.89 -23.88
CA GLU A 3 17.41 22.04 -23.81
C GLU A 3 17.30 21.02 -22.65
N PHE A 4 16.77 21.43 -21.49
CA PHE A 4 16.51 20.54 -20.37
C PHE A 4 15.48 19.45 -20.72
N ILE A 5 14.39 19.82 -21.39
CA ILE A 5 13.35 18.87 -21.83
C ILE A 5 13.92 17.91 -22.88
N ALA A 6 14.74 18.41 -23.81
CA ALA A 6 15.41 17.58 -24.80
C ALA A 6 16.38 16.56 -24.16
N VAL A 7 17.11 16.98 -23.13
CA VAL A 7 17.97 16.09 -22.33
C VAL A 7 17.13 15.05 -21.59
N MET A 8 16.05 15.48 -20.94
CA MET A 8 15.11 14.59 -20.24
C MET A 8 14.49 13.55 -21.18
N GLY A 9 14.16 13.94 -22.41
CA GLY A 9 13.61 13.05 -23.43
C GLY A 9 14.49 11.83 -23.71
N LYS A 10 15.81 11.92 -23.50
CA LYS A 10 16.74 10.79 -23.68
C LYS A 10 16.57 9.68 -22.61
N PHE A 11 15.95 10.00 -21.48
CA PHE A 11 15.72 9.06 -20.37
C PHE A 11 14.34 8.43 -20.43
N PHE A 12 13.47 8.85 -21.35
CA PHE A 12 12.18 8.21 -21.60
C PHE A 12 12.33 7.07 -22.60
N PRO A 13 11.56 5.97 -22.43
CA PRO A 13 11.51 4.89 -23.41
C PRO A 13 10.79 5.31 -24.71
N PHE A 14 9.95 6.35 -24.66
CA PHE A 14 9.18 6.92 -25.76
C PHE A 14 9.19 8.46 -25.66
N PRO A 15 8.89 9.19 -26.74
CA PRO A 15 8.74 10.65 -26.66
C PRO A 15 7.68 11.02 -25.59
N PRO A 16 7.99 11.96 -24.68
CA PRO A 16 7.03 12.38 -23.67
C PRO A 16 5.80 13.03 -24.31
N THR A 17 4.63 12.80 -23.74
CA THR A 17 3.39 13.48 -24.13
C THR A 17 3.49 14.98 -23.79
N GLN A 18 2.54 15.79 -24.31
CA GLN A 18 2.49 17.21 -23.97
C GLN A 18 2.33 17.42 -22.47
N GLY A 19 1.43 16.67 -21.82
CA GLY A 19 1.23 16.72 -20.37
C GLY A 19 2.50 16.36 -19.59
N GLN A 20 3.24 15.33 -20.02
CA GLN A 20 4.51 14.96 -19.40
C GLN A 20 5.58 16.05 -19.62
N ALA A 21 5.64 16.67 -20.80
CA ALA A 21 6.55 17.79 -21.06
C ALA A 21 6.24 19.01 -20.17
N ASP A 22 4.96 19.28 -19.92
CA ASP A 22 4.53 20.36 -19.02
C ASP A 22 4.96 20.07 -17.56
N VAL A 23 4.80 18.83 -17.08
CA VAL A 23 5.33 18.42 -15.76
C VAL A 23 6.83 18.64 -15.69
N LEU A 24 7.58 18.29 -16.73
CA LEU A 24 9.04 18.48 -16.75
C LEU A 24 9.43 19.96 -16.68
N ARG A 25 8.64 20.88 -17.26
CA ARG A 25 8.86 22.34 -17.11
C ARG A 25 8.64 22.79 -15.67
N VAL A 26 7.57 22.32 -15.03
CA VAL A 26 7.29 22.60 -13.61
C VAL A 26 8.41 22.03 -12.74
N PHE A 27 8.83 20.79 -12.99
CA PHE A 27 9.93 20.15 -12.29
C PHE A 27 11.25 20.94 -12.41
N ALA A 28 11.61 21.39 -13.62
CA ALA A 28 12.79 22.21 -13.81
C ALA A 28 12.72 23.54 -13.03
N THR A 29 11.55 24.18 -13.02
CA THR A 29 11.31 25.41 -12.26
C THR A 29 11.40 25.17 -10.75
N PHE A 30 10.84 24.06 -10.27
CA PHE A 30 10.95 23.61 -8.88
C PHE A 30 12.40 23.38 -8.46
N MET A 31 13.18 22.66 -9.27
CA MET A 31 14.59 22.38 -8.98
C MET A 31 15.46 23.64 -9.02
N ALA A 32 15.14 24.61 -9.87
CA ALA A 32 15.84 25.90 -10.00
C ALA A 32 15.39 26.95 -8.96
N SER A 33 14.34 26.68 -8.18
CA SER A 33 13.81 27.64 -7.20
C SER A 33 14.87 28.01 -6.17
N PRO A 34 15.10 29.30 -5.91
CA PRO A 34 16.03 29.75 -4.85
C PRO A 34 15.45 29.53 -3.43
N GLN A 35 14.15 29.28 -3.33
CA GLN A 35 13.49 29.07 -2.02
C GLN A 35 13.76 27.66 -1.52
N PRO A 36 14.41 27.49 -0.34
CA PRO A 36 14.71 26.17 0.20
C PRO A 36 13.46 25.40 0.61
N MET A 37 12.44 26.11 1.12
CA MET A 37 11.16 25.54 1.54
C MET A 37 10.22 25.40 0.35
N SER A 38 10.51 24.45 -0.55
CA SER A 38 9.74 24.19 -1.76
C SER A 38 9.39 22.72 -1.89
N VAL A 39 8.16 22.42 -2.26
CA VAL A 39 7.64 21.08 -2.53
C VAL A 39 7.04 21.01 -3.92
N MET A 40 7.18 19.87 -4.60
CA MET A 40 6.44 19.58 -5.82
C MET A 40 5.38 18.52 -5.55
N VAL A 41 4.13 18.79 -5.95
CA VAL A 41 3.01 17.87 -5.91
C VAL A 41 2.63 17.48 -7.33
N LEU A 42 2.82 16.21 -7.67
CA LEU A 42 2.45 15.62 -8.95
C LEU A 42 1.24 14.72 -8.76
N ARG A 43 0.11 15.15 -9.29
CA ARG A 43 -1.12 14.35 -9.31
C ARG A 43 -1.31 13.72 -10.68
N GLY A 44 -1.80 12.50 -10.72
CA GLY A 44 -2.13 11.86 -11.98
C GLY A 44 -2.87 10.55 -11.75
N SER A 45 -3.80 10.24 -12.65
CA SER A 45 -4.57 9.00 -12.59
C SER A 45 -3.81 7.78 -13.12
N ALA A 46 -4.43 6.60 -12.96
CA ALA A 46 -3.92 5.38 -13.57
C ALA A 46 -3.77 5.56 -15.10
N GLY A 47 -2.71 4.98 -15.67
CA GLY A 47 -2.46 5.03 -17.11
C GLY A 47 -1.91 6.35 -17.66
N THR A 48 -1.67 7.38 -16.84
CA THR A 48 -1.09 8.66 -17.29
C THR A 48 0.44 8.66 -17.40
N GLY A 49 1.09 7.57 -16.97
CA GLY A 49 2.54 7.41 -17.05
C GLY A 49 3.32 8.06 -15.91
N LYS A 50 2.73 8.27 -14.72
CA LYS A 50 3.42 8.74 -13.52
C LYS A 50 4.71 7.98 -13.24
N THR A 51 4.62 6.64 -13.23
CA THR A 51 5.75 5.75 -12.94
C THR A 51 6.88 5.91 -13.95
N THR A 52 6.54 5.98 -15.25
CA THR A 52 7.52 6.20 -16.34
C THR A 52 8.20 7.57 -16.21
N LEU A 53 7.41 8.60 -15.92
CA LEU A 53 7.91 9.96 -15.72
C LEU A 53 8.84 10.03 -14.50
N THR A 54 8.43 9.44 -13.38
CA THR A 54 9.24 9.37 -12.15
C THR A 54 10.56 8.65 -12.41
N ALA A 55 10.51 7.48 -13.06
CA ALA A 55 11.71 6.73 -13.43
C ALA A 55 12.66 7.54 -14.33
N ALA A 56 12.14 8.27 -15.32
CA ALA A 56 12.93 9.12 -16.19
C ALA A 56 13.59 10.27 -15.42
N ILE A 57 12.85 10.95 -14.53
CA ILE A 57 13.39 11.99 -13.64
C ILE A 57 14.52 11.45 -12.78
N VAL A 58 14.31 10.32 -12.13
CA VAL A 58 15.29 9.67 -11.24
C VAL A 58 16.54 9.27 -12.00
N ARG A 59 16.41 8.61 -13.15
CA ARG A 59 17.56 8.23 -14.00
C ARG A 59 18.37 9.45 -14.45
N MET A 60 17.69 10.52 -14.87
CA MET A 60 18.37 11.75 -15.25
C MET A 60 19.13 12.35 -14.07
N LEU A 61 18.50 12.51 -12.91
CA LEU A 61 19.15 13.06 -11.72
C LEU A 61 20.37 12.24 -11.31
N THR A 62 20.26 10.90 -11.34
CA THR A 62 21.37 9.98 -11.06
C THR A 62 22.50 10.14 -12.08
N ALA A 63 22.19 10.24 -13.37
CA ALA A 63 23.19 10.46 -14.43
C ALA A 63 23.96 11.77 -14.27
N TYR A 64 23.32 12.80 -13.68
CA TYR A 64 23.96 14.08 -13.36
C TYR A 64 24.48 14.16 -11.91
N ALA A 65 24.72 13.02 -11.28
CA ALA A 65 25.23 12.89 -9.91
C ALA A 65 24.44 13.71 -8.86
N ARG A 66 23.12 13.91 -9.10
CA ARG A 66 22.24 14.53 -8.12
C ARG A 66 21.75 13.48 -7.14
N LYS A 67 21.72 13.86 -5.88
CA LYS A 67 21.27 12.95 -4.81
C LYS A 67 19.74 12.82 -4.80
N VAL A 68 19.27 11.58 -4.83
CA VAL A 68 17.83 11.26 -4.79
C VAL A 68 17.61 10.17 -3.73
N VAL A 69 16.53 10.29 -2.99
CA VAL A 69 16.02 9.27 -2.07
C VAL A 69 14.59 8.94 -2.47
N LEU A 70 14.33 7.65 -2.73
CA LEU A 70 13.01 7.17 -3.12
C LEU A 70 12.27 6.63 -1.90
N LEU A 71 11.03 7.06 -1.75
CA LEU A 71 10.16 6.72 -0.62
C LEU A 71 8.79 6.23 -1.11
N ALA A 72 8.19 5.34 -0.33
CA ALA A 72 6.81 4.93 -0.51
C ALA A 72 6.16 4.61 0.86
N PRO A 73 4.83 4.62 0.98
CA PRO A 73 4.16 4.32 2.26
C PRO A 73 4.28 2.86 2.70
N THR A 74 4.35 1.92 1.75
CA THR A 74 4.37 0.46 2.01
C THR A 74 5.60 -0.22 1.40
N GLY A 75 5.95 -1.42 1.91
CA GLY A 75 7.05 -2.24 1.38
C GLY A 75 6.85 -2.60 -0.09
N ARG A 76 5.64 -3.01 -0.48
CA ARG A 76 5.32 -3.35 -1.88
C ARG A 76 5.45 -2.13 -2.81
N ALA A 77 4.91 -0.98 -2.42
CA ALA A 77 5.04 0.24 -3.21
C ALA A 77 6.52 0.64 -3.36
N ALA A 78 7.32 0.52 -2.30
CA ALA A 78 8.76 0.77 -2.34
C ALA A 78 9.47 -0.20 -3.30
N LYS A 79 9.12 -1.49 -3.30
CA LYS A 79 9.67 -2.49 -4.23
C LYS A 79 9.34 -2.15 -5.68
N VAL A 80 8.08 -1.83 -5.98
CA VAL A 80 7.64 -1.44 -7.32
C VAL A 80 8.38 -0.18 -7.79
N LEU A 81 8.48 0.84 -6.94
CA LEU A 81 9.21 2.07 -7.23
C LEU A 81 10.71 1.79 -7.49
N SER A 82 11.33 0.93 -6.67
CA SER A 82 12.73 0.55 -6.81
C SER A 82 13.03 -0.12 -8.15
N VAL A 83 12.19 -1.08 -8.55
CA VAL A 83 12.33 -1.80 -9.83
C VAL A 83 12.20 -0.84 -11.01
N ASN A 84 11.19 0.03 -11.00
CA ASN A 84 10.93 0.96 -12.10
C ASN A 84 12.02 2.04 -12.22
N ALA A 85 12.51 2.56 -11.10
CA ALA A 85 13.54 3.59 -11.07
C ALA A 85 14.96 3.05 -11.27
N GLY A 86 15.18 1.75 -11.02
CA GLY A 86 16.50 1.11 -11.10
C GLY A 86 17.43 1.51 -9.94
N MET A 87 16.87 1.92 -8.79
CA MET A 87 17.63 2.26 -7.59
C MET A 87 16.84 1.92 -6.32
N PRO A 88 17.50 1.74 -5.16
CA PRO A 88 16.80 1.40 -3.91
C PRO A 88 15.76 2.43 -3.52
N ALA A 89 14.57 1.94 -3.15
CA ALA A 89 13.52 2.72 -2.51
C ALA A 89 13.24 2.16 -1.11
N PHE A 90 12.77 3.01 -0.21
CA PHE A 90 12.54 2.68 1.18
C PHE A 90 11.11 3.02 1.57
N THR A 91 10.57 2.34 2.57
CA THR A 91 9.35 2.84 3.19
C THR A 91 9.64 4.16 3.91
N ILE A 92 8.65 5.07 3.94
CA ILE A 92 8.78 6.35 4.65
C ILE A 92 9.20 6.09 6.09
N HIS A 93 8.51 5.20 6.78
CA HIS A 93 8.79 4.85 8.18
C HIS A 93 10.24 4.42 8.38
N ARG A 94 10.74 3.50 7.56
CA ARG A 94 12.13 3.02 7.65
C ARG A 94 13.16 4.15 7.45
N LYS A 95 12.84 5.15 6.63
CA LYS A 95 13.78 6.21 6.30
C LYS A 95 13.83 7.31 7.35
N ILE A 96 12.66 7.69 7.90
CA ILE A 96 12.58 8.89 8.74
C ILE A 96 12.61 8.59 10.24
N TYR A 97 12.30 7.35 10.66
CA TYR A 97 12.30 7.00 12.08
C TYR A 97 13.47 6.09 12.45
N ARG A 98 13.92 6.24 13.68
CA ARG A 98 14.94 5.40 14.29
C ARG A 98 14.58 5.10 15.75
N GLN A 99 14.73 3.85 16.12
CA GLN A 99 14.68 3.45 17.52
C GLN A 99 16.04 3.75 18.19
N LYS A 100 16.07 4.65 19.16
CA LYS A 100 17.33 5.03 19.86
C LYS A 100 17.71 4.08 20.98
N THR A 101 16.71 3.39 21.56
CA THR A 101 16.88 2.38 22.61
C THR A 101 15.97 1.20 22.31
N PHE A 102 16.35 0.02 22.72
CA PHE A 102 15.57 -1.22 22.55
C PHE A 102 14.17 -1.12 23.18
N GLU A 103 13.95 -0.18 24.08
CA GLU A 103 12.74 0.03 24.89
C GLU A 103 11.95 1.29 24.50
N GLY A 104 12.41 2.06 23.50
CA GLY A 104 11.87 3.39 23.21
C GLY A 104 10.96 3.44 22.00
N ASP A 105 10.14 4.47 21.95
CA ASP A 105 9.38 4.85 20.77
C ASP A 105 10.32 5.16 19.60
N PHE A 106 9.82 4.98 18.38
CA PHE A 106 10.53 5.36 17.16
C PHE A 106 10.53 6.89 17.02
N ASN A 107 11.65 7.50 17.33
CA ASN A 107 11.81 8.94 17.19
C ASN A 107 12.15 9.33 15.75
N LEU A 108 11.78 10.55 15.38
CA LEU A 108 12.21 11.13 14.11
C LEU A 108 13.75 11.20 14.11
N ASN A 109 14.35 10.70 13.02
CA ASN A 109 15.78 10.69 12.84
C ASN A 109 16.29 12.06 12.38
N ASP A 110 17.57 12.37 12.63
CA ASP A 110 18.21 13.54 12.05
C ASP A 110 18.42 13.31 10.55
N ASN A 111 18.06 14.30 9.74
CA ASN A 111 18.33 14.24 8.31
C ASN A 111 19.74 14.73 7.99
N LEU A 112 20.65 13.81 7.80
CA LEU A 112 22.05 14.11 7.43
C LEU A 112 22.25 14.30 5.92
N HIS A 113 21.21 14.23 5.12
CA HIS A 113 21.28 14.46 3.70
C HIS A 113 21.49 15.94 3.40
N THR A 114 22.24 16.22 2.32
CA THR A 114 22.48 17.56 1.79
C THR A 114 22.15 17.59 0.31
N ASP A 115 21.49 18.66 -0.16
CA ASP A 115 21.16 18.90 -1.57
C ASP A 115 20.48 17.68 -2.22
N THR A 116 19.54 17.06 -1.51
CA THR A 116 18.91 15.78 -1.87
C THR A 116 17.43 16.00 -2.20
N LEU A 117 16.98 15.42 -3.31
CA LEU A 117 15.56 15.31 -3.63
C LEU A 117 14.99 14.03 -3.02
N PHE A 118 14.01 14.19 -2.15
CA PHE A 118 13.17 13.08 -1.66
C PHE A 118 11.94 12.96 -2.56
N VAL A 119 11.73 11.79 -3.12
CA VAL A 119 10.58 11.47 -3.98
C VAL A 119 9.73 10.45 -3.24
N ALA A 120 8.52 10.83 -2.87
CA ALA A 120 7.54 9.94 -2.23
C ALA A 120 6.43 9.60 -3.25
N ASP A 121 6.40 8.36 -3.68
CA ASP A 121 5.34 7.82 -4.53
C ASP A 121 4.19 7.27 -3.69
N GLU A 122 3.02 7.05 -4.29
CA GLU A 122 1.76 6.66 -3.62
C GLU A 122 1.41 7.60 -2.45
N ALA A 123 1.67 8.89 -2.62
CA ALA A 123 1.46 9.90 -1.58
C ALA A 123 -0.01 10.04 -1.14
N SER A 124 -0.97 9.53 -1.93
CA SER A 124 -2.39 9.43 -1.55
C SER A 124 -2.62 8.66 -0.25
N MET A 125 -1.69 7.78 0.14
CA MET A 125 -1.78 6.97 1.36
C MET A 125 -1.13 7.63 2.59
N ILE A 126 -0.49 8.79 2.46
CA ILE A 126 0.24 9.44 3.56
C ILE A 126 -0.76 10.19 4.43
N ALA A 127 -1.05 9.63 5.61
CA ALA A 127 -1.97 10.22 6.58
C ALA A 127 -1.35 11.36 7.39
N ASN A 128 -2.20 12.28 7.85
CA ASN A 128 -1.84 13.30 8.82
C ASN A 128 -2.74 13.34 10.06
N GLU A 129 -3.79 12.52 10.12
CA GLU A 129 -4.50 12.33 11.38
C GLU A 129 -3.62 11.61 12.40
N GLY A 130 -3.51 12.18 13.60
CA GLY A 130 -2.72 11.63 14.69
C GLY A 130 -3.35 10.35 15.23
N LEU A 131 -2.67 9.23 15.10
CA LEU A 131 -3.04 8.00 15.79
C LEU A 131 -2.67 8.14 17.27
N THR A 132 -3.65 8.20 18.16
CA THR A 132 -3.50 8.39 19.61
C THR A 132 -2.63 7.33 20.31
N GLN A 133 -2.25 6.26 19.63
CA GLN A 133 -1.38 5.17 20.11
C GLN A 133 -0.22 4.88 19.15
N SER A 134 0.20 5.86 18.33
CA SER A 134 1.36 5.67 17.47
C SER A 134 2.64 5.63 18.29
N VAL A 135 3.47 4.64 18.02
CA VAL A 135 4.85 4.54 18.56
C VAL A 135 5.87 5.28 17.68
N PHE A 136 5.42 5.90 16.59
CA PHE A 136 6.26 6.66 15.66
C PHE A 136 6.08 8.16 15.84
N GLY A 137 7.16 8.85 16.13
CA GLY A 137 7.28 10.30 16.10
C GLY A 137 6.10 11.04 16.72
N SER A 138 5.50 11.95 15.95
CA SER A 138 4.31 12.69 16.35
C SER A 138 3.00 11.90 16.20
N GLY A 139 3.03 10.72 15.56
CA GLY A 139 1.85 9.98 15.12
C GLY A 139 1.22 10.52 13.83
N ARG A 140 1.78 11.58 13.25
CA ARG A 140 1.34 12.24 12.02
C ARG A 140 2.42 12.07 10.95
N LEU A 141 2.23 11.09 10.08
CA LEU A 141 3.26 10.68 9.14
C LEU A 141 3.69 11.79 8.17
N LEU A 142 2.73 12.60 7.69
CA LEU A 142 3.03 13.70 6.79
C LEU A 142 3.80 14.83 7.49
N ASP A 143 3.38 15.22 8.70
CA ASP A 143 4.10 16.21 9.52
C ASP A 143 5.55 15.77 9.73
N ASP A 144 5.75 14.53 10.12
CA ASP A 144 7.07 13.97 10.40
C ASP A 144 7.92 13.87 9.13
N LEU A 145 7.34 13.50 7.98
CA LEU A 145 8.03 13.47 6.70
C LEU A 145 8.49 14.87 6.27
N VAL A 146 7.61 15.86 6.34
CA VAL A 146 7.93 17.25 6.02
C VAL A 146 9.04 17.77 6.94
N HIS A 147 8.89 17.54 8.24
CA HIS A 147 9.88 17.96 9.24
C HIS A 147 11.26 17.31 8.96
N TYR A 148 11.27 16.01 8.72
CA TYR A 148 12.50 15.27 8.41
C TYR A 148 13.19 15.83 7.16
N VAL A 149 12.46 16.00 6.05
CA VAL A 149 13.06 16.43 4.79
C VAL A 149 13.67 17.83 4.91
N TYR A 150 12.93 18.77 5.49
CA TYR A 150 13.37 20.17 5.54
C TYR A 150 14.31 20.50 6.70
N ASN A 151 14.54 19.55 7.62
CA ASN A 151 15.66 19.62 8.57
C ASN A 151 17.01 19.36 7.89
N GLY A 152 17.03 18.74 6.71
CA GLY A 152 18.23 18.54 5.90
C GLY A 152 18.60 19.78 5.10
N LYS A 153 19.91 20.05 4.96
CA LYS A 153 20.41 21.24 4.26
C LYS A 153 20.19 21.12 2.74
N GLY A 154 19.40 22.02 2.16
CA GLY A 154 19.15 22.07 0.71
C GLY A 154 18.29 20.90 0.19
N CYS A 155 17.61 20.16 1.09
CA CYS A 155 16.74 19.08 0.72
C CYS A 155 15.40 19.58 0.19
N ARG A 156 14.77 18.80 -0.69
CA ARG A 156 13.48 19.09 -1.31
C ARG A 156 12.60 17.84 -1.30
N LEU A 157 11.29 18.04 -1.36
CA LEU A 157 10.30 16.98 -1.39
C LEU A 157 9.49 17.03 -2.69
N MET A 158 9.30 15.88 -3.33
CA MET A 158 8.35 15.66 -4.41
C MET A 158 7.37 14.57 -4.00
N LEU A 159 6.09 14.90 -4.00
CA LEU A 159 4.97 14.02 -3.65
C LEU A 159 4.26 13.62 -4.94
N ILE A 160 4.07 12.33 -5.15
CA ILE A 160 3.44 11.77 -6.34
C ILE A 160 2.28 10.88 -5.92
N GLY A 161 1.11 11.07 -6.51
CA GLY A 161 -0.05 10.23 -6.17
C GLY A 161 -1.24 10.44 -7.08
N ASP A 162 -2.34 9.85 -6.68
CA ASP A 162 -3.61 9.87 -7.41
C ASP A 162 -4.75 10.22 -6.46
N THR A 163 -5.34 11.39 -6.64
CA THR A 163 -6.44 11.89 -5.80
C THR A 163 -7.76 11.14 -6.01
N ALA A 164 -7.87 10.33 -7.05
CA ALA A 164 -9.04 9.49 -7.27
C ALA A 164 -8.99 8.16 -6.49
N GLN A 165 -7.81 7.76 -5.99
CA GLN A 165 -7.69 6.62 -5.10
C GLN A 165 -8.27 6.92 -3.72
N LEU A 166 -8.52 5.85 -2.93
CA LEU A 166 -8.95 6.00 -1.54
C LEU A 166 -7.99 6.90 -0.76
N PRO A 167 -8.49 7.89 -0.04
CA PRO A 167 -7.68 8.65 0.91
C PRO A 167 -7.21 7.77 2.09
N PRO A 168 -6.31 8.28 2.94
CA PRO A 168 -5.96 7.60 4.18
C PRO A 168 -7.19 7.34 5.06
N VAL A 169 -7.16 6.27 5.84
CA VAL A 169 -8.28 5.92 6.73
C VAL A 169 -8.51 7.05 7.75
N GLY A 170 -9.75 7.53 7.81
CA GLY A 170 -10.16 8.63 8.70
C GLY A 170 -10.07 10.02 8.06
N GLU A 171 -9.53 10.15 6.86
CA GLU A 171 -9.42 11.41 6.13
C GLU A 171 -10.35 11.42 4.91
N GLU A 172 -10.98 12.57 4.63
CA GLU A 172 -11.89 12.73 3.48
C GLU A 172 -11.12 12.89 2.17
N GLU A 173 -9.90 13.44 2.22
CA GLU A 173 -9.01 13.63 1.08
C GLU A 173 -7.55 13.42 1.49
N SER A 174 -6.66 13.24 0.51
CA SER A 174 -5.24 13.05 0.79
C SER A 174 -4.54 14.37 1.14
N PRO A 175 -4.10 14.58 2.39
CA PRO A 175 -3.43 15.81 2.81
C PRO A 175 -2.10 16.03 2.06
N ALA A 176 -1.38 14.96 1.73
CA ALA A 176 -0.11 15.04 1.02
C ALA A 176 -0.25 15.52 -0.43
N LEU A 177 -1.43 15.37 -1.04
CA LEU A 177 -1.73 15.83 -2.39
C LEU A 177 -2.50 17.15 -2.42
N SER A 178 -2.87 17.69 -1.27
CA SER A 178 -3.57 18.97 -1.15
C SER A 178 -2.58 20.14 -1.16
N THR A 179 -2.71 21.02 -2.16
CA THR A 179 -1.89 22.23 -2.27
C THR A 179 -2.05 23.14 -1.07
N ALA A 180 -3.29 23.34 -0.61
CA ALA A 180 -3.60 24.18 0.55
C ALA A 180 -2.96 23.62 1.83
N PHE A 181 -3.03 22.30 2.02
CA PHE A 181 -2.42 21.65 3.17
C PHE A 181 -0.90 21.82 3.19
N MET A 182 -0.25 21.61 2.03
CA MET A 182 1.21 21.78 1.90
C MET A 182 1.64 23.24 2.08
N GLN A 183 0.83 24.20 1.65
CA GLN A 183 1.07 25.62 1.92
C GLN A 183 0.98 25.96 3.42
N GLY A 184 0.15 25.24 4.18
CA GLY A 184 0.04 25.37 5.63
C GLY A 184 1.36 25.13 6.38
N TYR A 185 2.29 24.36 5.81
CA TYR A 185 3.66 24.20 6.33
C TYR A 185 4.59 25.37 5.98
N GLY A 186 4.13 26.41 5.32
CA GLY A 186 4.96 27.51 4.81
C GLY A 186 5.77 27.13 3.56
N LEU A 187 5.40 26.04 2.89
CA LEU A 187 6.09 25.57 1.68
C LEU A 187 5.58 26.31 0.45
N ARG A 188 6.50 26.64 -0.45
CA ARG A 188 6.15 27.02 -1.81
C ARG A 188 5.81 25.76 -2.61
N VAL A 189 4.55 25.64 -3.03
CA VAL A 189 4.07 24.49 -3.78
C VAL A 189 4.21 24.72 -5.28
N PHE A 190 4.81 23.73 -5.94
CA PHE A 190 4.83 23.57 -7.39
C PHE A 190 3.92 22.39 -7.70
N GLU A 191 2.83 22.62 -8.39
CA GLU A 191 1.87 21.57 -8.69
C GLU A 191 1.76 21.28 -10.17
N SER A 192 1.45 20.04 -10.49
CA SER A 192 1.16 19.61 -11.85
C SER A 192 0.25 18.39 -11.87
N ASP A 193 -0.66 18.36 -12.85
CA ASP A 193 -1.63 17.27 -13.03
C ASP A 193 -1.38 16.55 -14.35
N LEU A 194 -1.19 15.24 -14.30
CA LEU A 194 -1.19 14.37 -15.48
C LEU A 194 -2.61 13.88 -15.74
N ARG A 195 -3.25 14.41 -16.77
CA ARG A 195 -4.64 14.10 -17.13
C ARG A 195 -4.76 13.21 -18.35
N GLU A 196 -3.77 13.23 -19.25
CA GLU A 196 -3.78 12.46 -20.48
C GLU A 196 -3.54 10.98 -20.21
N VAL A 197 -4.51 10.15 -20.56
CA VAL A 197 -4.36 8.69 -20.56
C VAL A 197 -3.62 8.29 -21.84
N LEU A 198 -2.55 7.52 -21.71
CA LEU A 198 -1.70 7.15 -22.85
C LEU A 198 -2.48 6.34 -23.89
N ARG A 199 -2.16 6.51 -25.19
CA ARG A 199 -2.88 5.84 -26.31
C ARG A 199 -2.95 4.31 -26.20
N GLN A 200 -1.94 3.67 -25.63
CA GLN A 200 -1.93 2.22 -25.38
C GLN A 200 -3.03 1.79 -24.40
N SER A 201 -3.54 2.70 -23.58
CA SER A 201 -4.62 2.43 -22.64
C SER A 201 -6.02 2.45 -23.29
N GLN A 202 -6.18 2.91 -24.53
CA GLN A 202 -7.48 2.91 -25.22
C GLN A 202 -7.97 1.51 -25.60
N GLN A 203 -7.08 0.50 -25.57
CA GLN A 203 -7.43 -0.90 -25.80
C GLN A 203 -7.66 -1.66 -24.47
N SER A 204 -7.45 -1.01 -23.33
CA SER A 204 -7.63 -1.60 -22.00
C SER A 204 -9.00 -1.23 -21.43
N GLY A 205 -9.79 -2.25 -21.16
CA GLY A 205 -11.07 -2.12 -20.47
C GLY A 205 -10.91 -1.70 -19.02
N ILE A 206 -9.82 -2.12 -18.37
CA ILE A 206 -9.45 -1.70 -17.00
C ILE A 206 -9.31 -0.18 -16.96
N LEU A 207 -8.47 0.39 -17.84
CA LEU A 207 -8.20 1.83 -17.87
C LEU A 207 -9.38 2.64 -18.41
N TYR A 208 -10.14 2.09 -19.36
CA TYR A 208 -11.37 2.72 -19.84
C TYR A 208 -12.37 2.93 -18.70
N ASN A 209 -12.72 1.86 -17.98
CA ASN A 209 -13.65 1.94 -16.86
C ASN A 209 -13.11 2.77 -15.69
N ALA A 210 -11.83 2.63 -15.35
CA ALA A 210 -11.20 3.48 -14.34
C ALA A 210 -11.28 4.98 -14.71
N THR A 211 -11.15 5.32 -16.00
CA THR A 211 -11.29 6.71 -16.47
C THR A 211 -12.73 7.22 -16.31
N VAL A 212 -13.73 6.39 -16.64
CA VAL A 212 -15.15 6.74 -16.45
C VAL A 212 -15.46 6.96 -14.98
N ILE A 213 -15.05 6.03 -14.11
CA ILE A 213 -15.25 6.14 -12.66
C ILE A 213 -14.58 7.41 -12.12
N ARG A 214 -13.35 7.71 -12.55
CA ARG A 214 -12.64 8.94 -12.16
C ARG A 214 -13.38 10.21 -12.60
N GLN A 215 -13.99 10.22 -13.80
CA GLN A 215 -14.77 11.35 -14.26
C GLN A 215 -15.96 11.62 -13.35
N MET A 216 -16.61 10.59 -12.82
CA MET A 216 -17.67 10.75 -11.82
C MET A 216 -17.17 11.45 -10.56
N ILE A 217 -15.96 11.10 -10.06
CA ILE A 217 -15.34 11.77 -8.93
C ILE A 217 -15.06 13.25 -9.25
N THR A 218 -14.48 13.52 -10.43
CA THR A 218 -14.00 14.86 -10.80
C THR A 218 -15.15 15.85 -11.07
N HIS A 219 -16.31 15.35 -11.57
CA HIS A 219 -17.46 16.18 -11.91
C HIS A 219 -18.56 16.15 -10.84
N ASP A 220 -18.32 15.49 -9.71
CA ASP A 220 -19.30 15.28 -8.64
C ASP A 220 -20.63 14.65 -9.15
N GLU A 221 -20.52 13.77 -10.13
CA GLU A 221 -21.66 13.07 -10.77
C GLU A 221 -21.97 11.72 -10.11
N MET A 222 -21.94 11.68 -8.78
CA MET A 222 -22.11 10.44 -8.02
C MET A 222 -23.57 10.16 -7.66
N THR A 223 -24.46 10.25 -8.64
CA THR A 223 -25.92 10.06 -8.45
C THR A 223 -26.41 8.65 -8.75
N GLN A 224 -25.60 7.83 -9.41
CA GLN A 224 -25.93 6.45 -9.79
C GLN A 224 -24.70 5.56 -9.83
N LEU A 225 -24.90 4.25 -9.64
CA LEU A 225 -23.82 3.28 -9.74
C LEU A 225 -23.23 3.26 -11.17
N PRO A 226 -21.88 3.22 -11.28
CA PRO A 226 -21.25 3.21 -12.60
C PRO A 226 -21.57 1.92 -13.35
N ARG A 227 -21.79 2.04 -14.65
CA ARG A 227 -21.97 0.90 -15.54
C ARG A 227 -20.66 0.54 -16.20
N ILE A 228 -20.25 -0.71 -16.03
CA ILE A 228 -18.97 -1.22 -16.49
C ILE A 228 -19.09 -1.78 -17.91
N VAL A 229 -18.17 -1.38 -18.78
CA VAL A 229 -18.04 -1.91 -20.16
C VAL A 229 -16.95 -2.98 -20.14
N PHE A 230 -17.31 -4.24 -20.44
CA PHE A 230 -16.35 -5.35 -20.46
C PHE A 230 -16.30 -6.11 -21.79
N ASN A 231 -17.41 -6.22 -22.52
CA ASN A 231 -17.56 -7.06 -23.73
C ASN A 231 -16.75 -6.58 -24.96
N ARG A 232 -16.09 -5.43 -24.91
CA ARG A 232 -15.19 -4.91 -25.96
C ARG A 232 -13.70 -5.14 -25.69
N PHE A 233 -13.36 -5.68 -24.52
CA PHE A 233 -12.01 -5.74 -24.02
C PHE A 233 -11.66 -7.16 -23.58
N THR A 234 -10.38 -7.52 -23.71
CA THR A 234 -9.87 -8.84 -23.35
C THR A 234 -9.28 -8.88 -21.94
N ASP A 235 -9.05 -7.71 -21.33
CA ASP A 235 -8.41 -7.53 -20.03
C ASP A 235 -9.40 -7.37 -18.87
N ILE A 236 -10.73 -7.36 -19.16
CA ILE A 236 -11.77 -7.28 -18.14
C ILE A 236 -12.91 -8.24 -18.47
N GLN A 237 -13.37 -8.98 -17.47
CA GLN A 237 -14.49 -9.92 -17.62
C GLN A 237 -15.30 -10.07 -16.35
N VAL A 238 -16.55 -10.48 -16.48
CA VAL A 238 -17.41 -10.87 -15.35
C VAL A 238 -17.25 -12.36 -15.11
N VAL A 239 -17.05 -12.74 -13.85
CA VAL A 239 -16.93 -14.15 -13.41
C VAL A 239 -18.08 -14.47 -12.48
N ARG A 240 -18.79 -15.54 -12.78
CA ARG A 240 -19.88 -16.03 -11.91
C ARG A 240 -19.29 -16.79 -10.72
N GLY A 241 -20.04 -16.84 -9.62
CA GLY A 241 -19.58 -17.50 -8.40
C GLY A 241 -19.35 -19.00 -8.58
N ASP A 242 -20.07 -19.67 -9.46
CA ASP A 242 -19.92 -21.08 -9.80
C ASP A 242 -18.65 -21.37 -10.66
N GLU A 243 -18.14 -20.39 -11.39
CA GLU A 243 -16.93 -20.47 -12.23
C GLU A 243 -15.67 -19.99 -11.49
N LEU A 244 -15.84 -19.34 -10.34
CA LEU A 244 -14.77 -18.59 -9.66
C LEU A 244 -13.58 -19.47 -9.25
N ILE A 245 -13.83 -20.68 -8.74
CA ILE A 245 -12.77 -21.58 -8.28
C ILE A 245 -11.89 -22.02 -9.44
N GLU A 246 -12.47 -22.39 -10.57
CA GLU A 246 -11.75 -22.78 -11.78
C GLU A 246 -10.95 -21.61 -12.35
N GLN A 247 -11.57 -20.41 -12.37
CA GLN A 247 -10.91 -19.19 -12.84
C GLN A 247 -9.73 -18.78 -11.95
N LEU A 248 -9.85 -18.89 -10.63
CA LEU A 248 -8.74 -18.65 -9.70
C LEU A 248 -7.60 -19.66 -9.88
N ALA A 249 -7.95 -20.97 -10.04
CA ALA A 249 -6.95 -21.99 -10.31
C ALA A 249 -6.20 -21.73 -11.63
N THR A 250 -6.92 -21.25 -12.66
CA THR A 250 -6.33 -20.84 -13.94
C THR A 250 -5.38 -19.65 -13.73
N SER A 251 -5.79 -18.61 -13.01
CA SER A 251 -4.92 -17.46 -12.72
C SER A 251 -3.67 -17.85 -11.95
N TYR A 252 -3.79 -18.74 -10.96
CA TYR A 252 -2.63 -19.24 -10.22
C TYR A 252 -1.66 -20.05 -11.09
N SER A 253 -2.18 -20.76 -12.10
CA SER A 253 -1.36 -21.47 -13.09
C SER A 253 -0.68 -20.52 -14.08
N GLU A 254 -1.36 -19.44 -14.49
CA GLU A 254 -0.86 -18.49 -15.51
C GLU A 254 0.19 -17.52 -14.94
N VAL A 255 -0.10 -16.90 -13.79
CA VAL A 255 0.72 -15.81 -13.23
C VAL A 255 1.23 -16.09 -11.82
N GLY A 256 0.73 -17.13 -11.17
CA GLY A 256 1.11 -17.49 -9.79
C GLY A 256 0.26 -16.80 -8.71
N GLN A 257 0.42 -17.29 -7.48
CA GLN A 257 -0.31 -16.79 -6.31
C GLN A 257 0.12 -15.35 -5.96
N ASP A 258 1.39 -15.02 -6.12
CA ASP A 258 1.95 -13.70 -5.80
C ASP A 258 1.41 -12.59 -6.69
N GLU A 259 1.00 -12.91 -7.92
CA GLU A 259 0.49 -11.99 -8.93
C GLU A 259 -1.03 -12.11 -9.14
N THR A 260 -1.72 -12.82 -8.24
CA THR A 260 -3.19 -12.92 -8.22
C THR A 260 -3.74 -12.41 -6.89
N MET A 261 -4.74 -11.53 -6.91
CA MET A 261 -5.32 -10.95 -5.70
C MET A 261 -6.84 -10.84 -5.78
N VAL A 262 -7.53 -11.17 -4.69
CA VAL A 262 -8.96 -10.88 -4.54
C VAL A 262 -9.14 -9.62 -3.68
N VAL A 263 -9.83 -8.62 -4.20
CA VAL A 263 -10.10 -7.34 -3.52
C VAL A 263 -11.57 -7.27 -3.10
N THR A 264 -11.79 -7.02 -1.82
CA THR A 264 -13.14 -7.00 -1.21
C THR A 264 -13.40 -5.71 -0.42
N ARG A 265 -14.67 -5.50 -0.02
CA ARG A 265 -15.08 -4.34 0.79
C ARG A 265 -14.92 -4.55 2.30
N SER A 266 -14.84 -5.79 2.79
CA SER A 266 -14.80 -6.07 4.23
C SER A 266 -13.86 -7.23 4.57
N ASN A 267 -13.33 -7.22 5.80
CA ASN A 267 -12.53 -8.33 6.33
C ASN A 267 -13.33 -9.65 6.37
N LYS A 268 -14.62 -9.58 6.70
CA LYS A 268 -15.51 -10.76 6.68
C LYS A 268 -15.52 -11.42 5.31
N ARG A 269 -15.68 -10.62 4.25
CA ARG A 269 -15.69 -11.11 2.88
C ARG A 269 -14.32 -11.66 2.47
N ALA A 270 -13.25 -10.94 2.80
CA ALA A 270 -11.88 -11.40 2.57
C ALA A 270 -11.60 -12.76 3.25
N ASN A 271 -12.05 -12.95 4.49
CA ASN A 271 -11.88 -14.21 5.21
C ASN A 271 -12.59 -15.39 4.49
N ILE A 272 -13.82 -15.17 3.99
CA ILE A 272 -14.55 -16.19 3.22
C ILE A 272 -13.76 -16.59 1.96
N TYR A 273 -13.24 -15.62 1.21
CA TYR A 273 -12.40 -15.89 0.04
C TYR A 273 -11.10 -16.60 0.41
N ASN A 274 -10.41 -16.15 1.45
CA ASN A 274 -9.16 -16.76 1.91
C ASN A 274 -9.36 -18.24 2.27
N GLN A 275 -10.43 -18.57 2.99
CA GLN A 275 -10.78 -19.96 3.31
C GLN A 275 -11.16 -20.77 2.06
N GLY A 276 -12.01 -20.21 1.20
CA GLY A 276 -12.43 -20.85 -0.04
C GLY A 276 -11.23 -21.15 -0.96
N ILE A 277 -10.33 -20.21 -1.11
CA ILE A 277 -9.10 -20.38 -1.92
C ILE A 277 -8.23 -21.48 -1.32
N ARG A 278 -7.95 -21.44 -0.01
CA ARG A 278 -7.12 -22.44 0.64
C ARG A 278 -7.69 -23.84 0.50
N ASN A 279 -8.99 -24.00 0.77
CA ASN A 279 -9.63 -25.31 0.79
C ASN A 279 -9.89 -25.86 -0.62
N MET A 280 -10.41 -25.02 -1.55
CA MET A 280 -10.92 -25.49 -2.84
C MET A 280 -9.90 -25.34 -3.98
N VAL A 281 -9.01 -24.34 -3.92
CA VAL A 281 -8.01 -24.10 -4.98
C VAL A 281 -6.68 -24.71 -4.60
N LEU A 282 -6.23 -24.53 -3.36
CA LEU A 282 -4.91 -24.96 -2.90
C LEU A 282 -4.93 -26.32 -2.18
N GLY A 283 -6.09 -26.84 -1.81
CA GLY A 283 -6.23 -28.12 -1.10
C GLY A 283 -5.60 -28.12 0.31
N CYS A 284 -5.53 -26.96 0.97
CA CYS A 284 -4.96 -26.84 2.31
C CYS A 284 -6.03 -27.19 3.35
N GLU A 285 -5.81 -28.25 4.14
CA GLU A 285 -6.71 -28.67 5.21
C GLU A 285 -6.29 -28.09 6.57
N GLU A 286 -4.99 -27.98 6.81
CA GLU A 286 -4.42 -27.43 8.05
C GLU A 286 -4.62 -25.92 8.16
N GLN A 287 -4.71 -25.41 9.40
CA GLN A 287 -4.84 -23.97 9.64
C GLN A 287 -3.62 -23.16 9.13
N LEU A 288 -2.42 -23.75 9.20
CA LEU A 288 -1.17 -23.17 8.70
C LEU A 288 -0.44 -24.21 7.87
N THR A 289 -0.12 -23.87 6.64
CA THR A 289 0.57 -24.76 5.71
C THR A 289 1.81 -24.05 5.13
N THR A 290 2.89 -24.79 4.94
CA THR A 290 4.06 -24.26 4.21
C THR A 290 3.65 -23.80 2.82
N GLY A 291 4.05 -22.57 2.44
CA GLY A 291 3.61 -21.92 1.21
C GLY A 291 2.41 -20.99 1.39
N ASP A 292 1.70 -21.02 2.53
CA ASP A 292 0.62 -20.07 2.79
C ASP A 292 1.11 -18.62 2.71
N MET A 293 0.32 -17.79 2.04
CA MET A 293 0.54 -16.36 1.97
C MET A 293 -0.19 -15.66 3.12
N LEU A 294 0.57 -14.92 3.90
CA LEU A 294 0.08 -14.16 5.04
C LEU A 294 0.29 -12.66 4.85
N MET A 295 -0.52 -11.88 5.55
CA MET A 295 -0.36 -10.44 5.74
C MET A 295 -0.27 -10.14 7.23
N ILE A 296 0.71 -9.34 7.60
CA ILE A 296 0.84 -8.81 8.95
C ILE A 296 -0.23 -7.72 9.14
N VAL A 297 -0.97 -7.77 10.24
CA VAL A 297 -2.09 -6.84 10.46
C VAL A 297 -1.88 -5.84 11.60
N LYS A 298 -0.72 -5.91 12.23
CA LYS A 298 -0.28 -4.96 13.26
C LYS A 298 1.21 -4.76 13.15
N ASN A 299 1.70 -3.52 13.24
CA ASN A 299 3.13 -3.23 13.29
C ASN A 299 3.80 -4.01 14.42
N ASN A 300 4.96 -4.59 14.13
CA ASN A 300 5.75 -5.31 15.11
C ASN A 300 7.22 -4.89 15.05
N TYR A 301 7.76 -4.56 16.21
CA TYR A 301 9.10 -4.01 16.37
C TYR A 301 10.04 -4.97 17.09
N PHE A 302 9.51 -6.06 17.60
CA PHE A 302 10.25 -7.02 18.42
C PHE A 302 11.02 -8.04 17.57
N TRP A 303 10.37 -8.59 16.52
CA TRP A 303 10.94 -9.68 15.74
C TRP A 303 11.91 -9.22 14.63
N ALA A 304 11.83 -7.99 14.20
CA ALA A 304 12.81 -7.41 13.29
C ALA A 304 14.09 -7.13 14.09
N GLY A 305 15.11 -7.94 13.89
CA GLY A 305 16.27 -8.01 14.75
C GLY A 305 17.06 -6.71 14.91
N ALA A 306 17.91 -6.69 15.93
CA ALA A 306 18.84 -5.62 16.26
C ALA A 306 19.94 -5.35 15.20
N ASP A 307 19.94 -6.04 14.06
CA ASP A 307 20.89 -5.81 12.98
C ASP A 307 20.45 -4.59 12.16
N GLU A 308 21.16 -3.47 12.37
CA GLU A 308 20.95 -2.24 11.60
C GLU A 308 21.10 -2.44 10.07
N LYS A 309 21.72 -3.52 9.64
CA LYS A 309 21.91 -3.87 8.22
C LYS A 309 20.80 -4.76 7.68
N ALA A 310 19.93 -5.29 8.53
CA ALA A 310 18.81 -6.11 8.10
C ALA A 310 17.90 -5.30 7.14
N PRO A 311 17.40 -5.89 6.06
CA PRO A 311 16.49 -5.20 5.15
C PRO A 311 15.16 -4.84 5.83
N LEU A 312 14.83 -5.51 6.94
CA LEU A 312 13.62 -5.35 7.72
C LEU A 312 13.98 -4.89 9.15
N GLN A 313 13.77 -3.62 9.48
CA GLN A 313 14.03 -3.05 10.80
C GLN A 313 12.83 -3.15 11.75
N PHE A 314 11.64 -3.26 11.20
CA PHE A 314 10.38 -3.59 11.86
C PHE A 314 9.46 -4.23 10.82
N ILE A 315 8.45 -4.95 11.27
CA ILE A 315 7.46 -5.59 10.42
C ILE A 315 6.22 -4.69 10.40
N ALA A 316 5.87 -4.17 9.24
CA ALA A 316 4.78 -3.22 9.10
C ALA A 316 3.42 -3.92 8.93
N ASN A 317 2.35 -3.23 9.36
CA ASN A 317 1.00 -3.60 8.98
C ASN A 317 0.88 -3.50 7.45
N GLY A 318 0.42 -4.58 6.81
CA GLY A 318 0.32 -4.71 5.36
C GLY A 318 1.51 -5.43 4.72
N ASP A 319 2.60 -5.71 5.46
CA ASP A 319 3.68 -6.54 4.94
C ASP A 319 3.20 -7.96 4.66
N ARG A 320 3.59 -8.50 3.50
CA ARG A 320 3.28 -9.86 3.09
C ARG A 320 4.40 -10.80 3.46
N ALA A 321 4.02 -12.00 3.89
CA ALA A 321 4.97 -13.06 4.21
C ALA A 321 4.49 -14.41 3.68
N VAL A 322 5.43 -15.29 3.36
CA VAL A 322 5.16 -16.68 2.95
C VAL A 322 5.69 -17.61 4.03
N ILE A 323 4.87 -18.57 4.46
CA ILE A 323 5.28 -19.58 5.43
C ILE A 323 6.30 -20.52 4.80
N ARG A 324 7.50 -20.56 5.34
CA ARG A 324 8.55 -21.55 4.97
C ARG A 324 8.51 -22.76 5.89
N ARG A 325 8.12 -22.57 7.16
CA ARG A 325 8.06 -23.66 8.14
C ARG A 325 7.10 -23.34 9.27
N VAL A 326 6.36 -24.35 9.72
CA VAL A 326 5.48 -24.30 10.91
C VAL A 326 6.08 -25.16 11.99
N ARG A 327 6.11 -24.67 13.23
CA ARG A 327 6.56 -25.39 14.42
C ARG A 327 5.73 -24.99 15.63
N ASN A 328 5.78 -25.82 16.68
CA ASN A 328 5.36 -25.48 18.04
C ASN A 328 3.97 -24.81 18.10
N VAL A 329 2.98 -25.46 17.48
CA VAL A 329 1.58 -25.01 17.60
C VAL A 329 1.08 -25.34 19.01
N HIS A 330 0.65 -24.32 19.76
CA HIS A 330 0.21 -24.49 21.15
C HIS A 330 -0.83 -23.44 21.54
N GLU A 331 -1.54 -23.72 22.61
CA GLU A 331 -2.48 -22.80 23.26
C GLU A 331 -1.86 -22.27 24.56
N LEU A 332 -1.97 -20.94 24.76
CA LEU A 332 -1.52 -20.26 25.97
C LEU A 332 -2.40 -19.02 26.22
N TYR A 333 -2.79 -18.76 27.48
CA TYR A 333 -3.68 -17.65 27.86
C TYR A 333 -5.04 -17.66 27.16
N GLY A 334 -5.54 -18.84 26.73
CA GLY A 334 -6.76 -18.96 25.94
C GLY A 334 -6.65 -18.44 24.50
N LEU A 335 -5.43 -18.29 23.99
CA LEU A 335 -5.09 -17.89 22.62
C LEU A 335 -4.16 -18.94 21.98
N HIS A 336 -4.17 -19.03 20.65
CA HIS A 336 -3.40 -20.01 19.90
C HIS A 336 -2.18 -19.38 19.24
N PHE A 337 -1.03 -20.02 19.41
CA PHE A 337 0.26 -19.56 18.89
C PHE A 337 0.92 -20.63 18.03
N ALA A 338 1.83 -20.18 17.15
CA ALA A 338 2.73 -21.04 16.41
C ALA A 338 4.06 -20.31 16.17
N ASP A 339 5.16 -21.08 16.07
CA ASP A 339 6.44 -20.54 15.63
C ASP A 339 6.58 -20.75 14.12
N LEU A 340 6.65 -19.65 13.36
CA LEU A 340 6.75 -19.67 11.91
C LEU A 340 8.12 -19.15 11.44
N THR A 341 8.73 -19.85 10.50
CA THR A 341 9.76 -19.26 9.65
C THR A 341 9.02 -18.61 8.47
N LEU A 342 9.15 -17.31 8.35
CA LEU A 342 8.48 -16.45 7.37
C LEU A 342 9.50 -15.88 6.40
N SER A 343 9.18 -15.87 5.10
CA SER A 343 9.93 -15.19 4.05
C SER A 343 9.13 -13.96 3.61
N PHE A 344 9.78 -12.81 3.50
CA PHE A 344 9.16 -11.53 3.12
C PHE A 344 9.53 -11.16 1.68
N PRO A 345 8.65 -11.41 0.68
CA PRO A 345 8.98 -11.22 -0.74
C PRO A 345 9.28 -9.76 -1.09
N ASP A 346 8.65 -8.80 -0.42
CA ASP A 346 8.85 -7.37 -0.67
C ASP A 346 10.20 -6.85 -0.12
N TYR A 347 10.93 -7.69 0.65
CA TYR A 347 12.25 -7.41 1.24
C TYR A 347 13.31 -8.42 0.77
N ASN A 348 13.30 -8.76 -0.54
CA ASN A 348 14.24 -9.69 -1.17
C ASN A 348 14.24 -11.09 -0.52
N ASP A 349 13.04 -11.61 -0.23
CA ASP A 349 12.82 -12.91 0.41
C ASP A 349 13.57 -13.09 1.75
N TYR A 350 13.74 -11.97 2.48
CA TYR A 350 14.35 -12.02 3.81
C TYR A 350 13.56 -12.96 4.72
N GLU A 351 14.27 -13.87 5.37
CA GLU A 351 13.68 -14.85 6.27
C GLU A 351 13.91 -14.50 7.73
N LEU A 352 12.87 -14.66 8.54
CA LEU A 352 12.95 -14.61 9.99
C LEU A 352 12.03 -15.64 10.63
N THR A 353 12.35 -16.03 11.85
CA THR A 353 11.48 -16.89 12.66
C THR A 353 10.84 -16.05 13.76
N ALA A 354 9.52 -16.13 13.87
CA ALA A 354 8.73 -15.39 14.84
C ALA A 354 7.58 -16.24 15.38
N THR A 355 7.19 -15.96 16.62
CA THR A 355 5.91 -16.46 17.16
C THR A 355 4.78 -15.64 16.56
N VAL A 356 3.76 -16.32 16.08
CA VAL A 356 2.54 -15.74 15.52
C VAL A 356 1.34 -16.09 16.36
N LEU A 357 0.31 -15.26 16.28
CA LEU A 357 -0.98 -15.46 16.93
C LEU A 357 -2.00 -15.83 15.86
N THR A 358 -2.57 -17.05 15.96
CA THR A 358 -3.43 -17.61 14.90
C THR A 358 -4.89 -17.22 15.03
N ASP A 359 -5.33 -16.75 16.21
CA ASP A 359 -6.72 -16.30 16.44
C ASP A 359 -7.09 -15.11 15.53
N SER A 360 -6.11 -14.33 15.09
CA SER A 360 -6.34 -13.22 14.17
C SER A 360 -6.64 -13.64 12.73
N LEU A 361 -6.30 -14.88 12.33
CA LEU A 361 -6.48 -15.37 10.95
C LEU A 361 -7.92 -15.28 10.46
N LEU A 362 -8.87 -15.68 11.32
CA LEU A 362 -10.30 -15.77 10.98
C LEU A 362 -11.14 -14.65 11.60
N SER A 363 -10.54 -13.79 12.41
CA SER A 363 -11.22 -12.65 13.03
C SER A 363 -11.78 -11.70 11.95
N GLU A 364 -13.02 -11.22 12.13
CA GLU A 364 -13.58 -10.15 11.29
C GLU A 364 -12.99 -8.78 11.67
N ALA A 365 -12.44 -8.64 12.89
CA ALA A 365 -11.73 -7.46 13.31
C ALA A 365 -10.42 -7.27 12.51
N PRO A 366 -9.93 -6.04 12.34
CA PRO A 366 -8.66 -5.78 11.65
C PRO A 366 -7.46 -6.48 12.30
N ALA A 367 -7.46 -6.61 13.63
CA ALA A 367 -6.45 -7.25 14.48
C ALA A 367 -7.16 -7.93 15.67
N LEU A 368 -6.43 -8.28 16.74
CA LEU A 368 -7.05 -8.73 18.00
C LEU A 368 -8.03 -7.69 18.56
N THR A 369 -9.13 -8.17 19.12
CA THR A 369 -10.07 -7.29 19.82
C THR A 369 -9.45 -6.71 21.10
N PRO A 370 -10.00 -5.61 21.65
CA PRO A 370 -9.54 -5.08 22.93
C PRO A 370 -9.56 -6.12 24.07
N GLU A 371 -10.59 -6.96 24.11
CA GLU A 371 -10.74 -8.04 25.11
C GLU A 371 -9.63 -9.10 24.97
N GLN A 372 -9.33 -9.51 23.74
CA GLN A 372 -8.25 -10.46 23.46
C GLN A 372 -6.87 -9.86 23.79
N ASN A 373 -6.63 -8.59 23.48
CA ASN A 373 -5.39 -7.90 23.86
C ASN A 373 -5.26 -7.81 25.39
N GLN A 374 -6.36 -7.53 26.11
CA GLN A 374 -6.36 -7.49 27.56
C GLN A 374 -6.05 -8.85 28.17
N MET A 375 -6.69 -9.90 27.67
CA MET A 375 -6.46 -11.28 28.11
C MET A 375 -5.02 -11.72 27.91
N LEU A 376 -4.43 -11.39 26.76
CA LEU A 376 -3.01 -11.63 26.47
C LEU A 376 -2.11 -10.89 27.47
N TYR A 377 -2.37 -9.60 27.69
CA TYR A 377 -1.59 -8.78 28.61
C TYR A 377 -1.66 -9.33 30.06
N GLU A 378 -2.85 -9.68 30.54
CA GLU A 378 -3.05 -10.22 31.90
C GLU A 378 -2.38 -11.58 32.05
N GLY A 379 -2.48 -12.46 31.05
CA GLY A 379 -1.85 -13.78 31.06
C GLY A 379 -0.33 -13.67 31.14
N VAL A 380 0.28 -12.88 30.27
CA VAL A 380 1.73 -12.67 30.29
C VAL A 380 2.18 -11.97 31.60
N MET A 381 1.42 -10.99 32.09
CA MET A 381 1.71 -10.34 33.39
C MET A 381 1.70 -11.31 34.57
N ALA A 382 0.85 -12.35 34.52
CA ALA A 382 0.77 -13.36 35.57
C ALA A 382 2.02 -14.25 35.60
N ASP A 383 2.64 -14.53 34.46
CA ASP A 383 3.89 -15.32 34.40
C ASP A 383 5.07 -14.61 35.10
N TYR A 384 5.01 -13.29 35.17
CA TYR A 384 6.02 -12.46 35.85
C TYR A 384 5.60 -12.02 37.25
N ALA A 385 4.63 -12.70 37.90
CA ALA A 385 4.10 -12.34 39.23
C ALA A 385 5.18 -12.32 40.32
N ASP A 386 6.22 -13.15 40.22
CA ASP A 386 7.35 -13.22 41.17
C ASP A 386 8.23 -11.97 41.19
N ILE A 387 8.14 -11.10 40.19
CA ILE A 387 8.91 -9.85 40.13
C ILE A 387 8.24 -8.81 41.03
N HIS A 388 8.96 -8.27 41.99
CA HIS A 388 8.40 -7.41 43.02
C HIS A 388 7.91 -6.05 42.52
N THR A 389 8.58 -5.45 41.53
CA THR A 389 8.21 -4.11 41.06
C THR A 389 7.32 -4.17 39.80
N LYS A 390 6.25 -3.38 39.80
CA LYS A 390 5.34 -3.27 38.65
C LYS A 390 6.09 -2.81 37.39
N ARG A 391 7.07 -1.93 37.54
CA ARG A 391 7.88 -1.42 36.42
C ARG A 391 8.69 -2.52 35.75
N GLU A 392 9.40 -3.34 36.51
CA GLU A 392 10.17 -4.47 35.98
C GLU A 392 9.27 -5.53 35.34
N ARG A 393 8.09 -5.78 35.91
CA ARG A 393 7.09 -6.66 35.28
C ARG A 393 6.66 -6.17 33.90
N ILE A 394 6.29 -4.91 33.79
CA ILE A 394 5.89 -4.28 32.50
C ILE A 394 7.04 -4.38 31.51
N ASP A 395 8.26 -4.18 31.96
CA ASP A 395 9.45 -4.31 31.14
C ASP A 395 9.61 -5.73 30.59
N LYS A 396 9.44 -6.76 31.42
CA LYS A 396 9.45 -8.17 30.99
C LYS A 396 8.35 -8.49 29.99
N VAL A 397 7.12 -8.01 30.24
CA VAL A 397 6.01 -8.18 29.29
C VAL A 397 6.33 -7.57 27.92
N ARG A 398 6.94 -6.40 27.88
CA ARG A 398 7.35 -5.76 26.62
C ARG A 398 8.37 -6.58 25.84
N HIS A 399 9.18 -7.39 26.50
CA HIS A 399 10.18 -8.27 25.89
C HIS A 399 9.73 -9.73 25.78
N ASP A 400 8.48 -10.02 26.07
CA ASP A 400 7.93 -11.37 25.97
C ASP A 400 7.55 -11.72 24.54
N ALA A 401 7.90 -12.93 24.08
CA ALA A 401 7.66 -13.41 22.73
C ALA A 401 6.17 -13.56 22.38
N HIS A 402 5.35 -14.04 23.34
CA HIS A 402 3.92 -14.21 23.13
C HIS A 402 3.18 -12.86 23.12
N PHE A 403 3.59 -11.93 24.02
CA PHE A 403 3.04 -10.57 24.01
C PHE A 403 3.32 -9.85 22.68
N ASN A 404 4.49 -10.11 22.08
CA ASN A 404 4.92 -9.58 20.81
C ASN A 404 4.62 -10.48 19.62
N ALA A 405 3.76 -11.52 19.78
CA ALA A 405 3.41 -12.40 18.70
C ALA A 405 2.84 -11.63 17.50
N LEU A 406 3.25 -12.01 16.28
CA LEU A 406 2.76 -11.39 15.05
C LEU A 406 1.28 -11.69 14.88
N GLN A 407 0.48 -10.66 14.67
CA GLN A 407 -0.92 -10.80 14.30
C GLN A 407 -0.99 -10.90 12.78
N ILE A 408 -1.58 -11.99 12.29
CA ILE A 408 -1.54 -12.39 10.89
C ILE A 408 -2.93 -12.66 10.32
N LYS A 409 -3.09 -12.45 9.03
CA LYS A 409 -4.24 -12.91 8.22
C LYS A 409 -3.74 -13.58 6.96
N TYR A 410 -4.58 -14.41 6.32
CA TYR A 410 -4.27 -14.88 4.98
C TYR A 410 -4.30 -13.73 3.98
N ALA A 411 -3.48 -13.82 2.93
CA ALA A 411 -3.24 -12.74 1.98
C ALA A 411 -3.64 -13.07 0.53
N TYR A 412 -4.51 -14.03 0.30
CA TYR A 412 -5.08 -14.32 -1.03
C TYR A 412 -6.22 -13.37 -1.37
N ALA A 413 -6.94 -12.93 -0.35
CA ALA A 413 -7.99 -11.92 -0.46
C ALA A 413 -7.82 -10.87 0.64
N VAL A 414 -7.93 -9.60 0.27
CA VAL A 414 -7.72 -8.46 1.18
C VAL A 414 -8.79 -7.39 0.95
N THR A 415 -8.92 -6.46 1.89
CA THR A 415 -9.73 -5.25 1.66
C THR A 415 -9.01 -4.30 0.72
N CYS A 416 -9.75 -3.46 0.00
CA CYS A 416 -9.19 -2.50 -0.94
C CYS A 416 -8.15 -1.56 -0.29
N HIS A 417 -8.38 -1.11 0.95
CA HIS A 417 -7.41 -0.30 1.69
C HIS A 417 -6.06 -1.02 1.86
N LYS A 418 -6.10 -2.34 2.11
CA LYS A 418 -4.87 -3.15 2.22
C LYS A 418 -4.25 -3.49 0.87
N ALA A 419 -5.00 -3.37 -0.23
CA ALA A 419 -4.50 -3.51 -1.59
C ALA A 419 -3.85 -2.24 -2.13
N GLN A 420 -4.01 -1.09 -1.45
CA GLN A 420 -3.38 0.17 -1.88
C GLN A 420 -1.86 0.04 -1.91
N GLY A 421 -1.23 0.72 -2.88
CA GLY A 421 0.22 0.64 -3.13
C GLY A 421 0.68 -0.68 -3.74
N GLY A 422 -0.21 -1.68 -3.89
CA GLY A 422 0.03 -2.93 -4.57
C GLY A 422 -0.54 -2.93 -5.99
N GLN A 423 0.05 -3.76 -6.86
CA GLN A 423 -0.47 -4.09 -8.19
C GLN A 423 -0.24 -5.57 -8.44
N TRP A 424 -1.14 -6.20 -9.18
CA TRP A 424 -1.10 -7.63 -9.51
C TRP A 424 -1.51 -7.84 -10.95
N ALA A 425 -0.95 -8.88 -11.57
CA ALA A 425 -1.32 -9.25 -12.94
C ALA A 425 -2.81 -9.56 -13.06
N HIS A 426 -3.35 -10.38 -12.15
CA HIS A 426 -4.76 -10.76 -12.11
C HIS A 426 -5.43 -10.29 -10.82
N VAL A 427 -6.49 -9.49 -10.93
CA VAL A 427 -7.26 -9.00 -9.79
C VAL A 427 -8.72 -9.38 -9.92
N TYR A 428 -9.27 -9.95 -8.86
CA TYR A 428 -10.69 -10.28 -8.71
C TYR A 428 -11.33 -9.24 -7.78
N VAL A 429 -12.35 -8.55 -8.25
CA VAL A 429 -13.05 -7.52 -7.46
C VAL A 429 -14.44 -8.02 -7.09
N ASP A 430 -14.69 -8.15 -5.79
CA ASP A 430 -16.01 -8.44 -5.24
C ASP A 430 -16.52 -7.23 -4.46
N GLN A 431 -17.44 -6.49 -5.04
CA GLN A 431 -18.11 -5.35 -4.39
C GLN A 431 -19.14 -5.79 -3.34
N GLY A 432 -19.52 -7.08 -3.32
CA GLY A 432 -20.64 -7.56 -2.50
C GLY A 432 -21.99 -7.05 -3.01
N TYR A 433 -22.99 -7.08 -2.14
CA TYR A 433 -24.30 -6.53 -2.42
C TYR A 433 -24.27 -4.99 -2.36
N MET A 434 -24.73 -4.34 -3.43
CA MET A 434 -24.81 -2.88 -3.56
C MET A 434 -26.19 -2.47 -4.06
N THR A 435 -26.72 -1.44 -3.43
CA THR A 435 -27.95 -0.75 -3.83
C THR A 435 -27.66 0.75 -4.04
N ASP A 436 -28.54 1.47 -4.70
CA ASP A 436 -28.33 2.90 -5.01
C ASP A 436 -28.20 3.76 -3.74
N ASP A 437 -28.88 3.38 -2.66
CA ASP A 437 -28.78 4.05 -1.35
C ASP A 437 -27.45 3.79 -0.60
N MET A 438 -26.64 2.82 -1.07
CA MET A 438 -25.28 2.57 -0.59
C MET A 438 -24.22 3.31 -1.40
N LEU A 439 -24.62 4.08 -2.39
CA LEU A 439 -23.70 4.89 -3.19
C LEU A 439 -23.20 6.07 -2.36
N THR A 440 -21.89 6.11 -2.18
CA THR A 440 -21.19 7.18 -1.47
C THR A 440 -19.94 7.58 -2.24
N PRO A 441 -19.38 8.78 -2.02
CA PRO A 441 -18.08 9.16 -2.57
C PRO A 441 -17.01 8.10 -2.30
N ASP A 442 -16.95 7.60 -1.06
CA ASP A 442 -15.99 6.56 -0.64
C ASP A 442 -16.11 5.29 -1.47
N TYR A 443 -17.35 4.89 -1.86
CA TYR A 443 -17.54 3.73 -2.71
C TYR A 443 -16.96 3.94 -4.11
N ILE A 444 -17.10 5.12 -4.68
CA ILE A 444 -16.55 5.42 -6.02
C ILE A 444 -15.02 5.45 -5.99
N HIS A 445 -14.42 6.05 -4.96
CA HIS A 445 -12.98 5.98 -4.71
C HIS A 445 -12.50 4.54 -4.49
N TRP A 446 -13.28 3.75 -3.74
CA TRP A 446 -13.02 2.33 -3.52
C TRP A 446 -13.00 1.57 -4.85
N LEU A 447 -14.00 1.78 -5.69
CA LEU A 447 -14.14 1.10 -6.98
C LEU A 447 -12.99 1.46 -7.92
N TYR A 448 -12.68 2.74 -8.04
CA TYR A 448 -11.53 3.22 -8.81
C TYR A 448 -10.22 2.59 -8.31
N THR A 449 -10.00 2.59 -6.99
CA THR A 449 -8.81 2.01 -6.39
C THR A 449 -8.73 0.52 -6.69
N ALA A 450 -9.81 -0.23 -6.51
CA ALA A 450 -9.85 -1.67 -6.76
C ALA A 450 -9.51 -2.02 -8.22
N PHE A 451 -10.10 -1.28 -9.19
CA PHE A 451 -9.87 -1.50 -10.62
C PHE A 451 -8.41 -1.25 -11.01
N THR A 452 -7.83 -0.19 -10.47
CA THR A 452 -6.44 0.19 -10.77
C THR A 452 -5.37 -0.69 -10.12
N ARG A 453 -5.76 -1.73 -9.39
CA ARG A 453 -4.82 -2.75 -8.87
C ARG A 453 -4.42 -3.78 -9.91
N ALA A 454 -5.25 -4.00 -10.95
CA ALA A 454 -4.97 -4.94 -12.02
C ALA A 454 -4.02 -4.34 -13.06
N THR A 455 -3.02 -5.12 -13.48
CA THR A 455 -2.09 -4.73 -14.55
C THR A 455 -2.34 -5.48 -15.86
N GLU A 456 -2.90 -6.70 -15.81
CA GLU A 456 -3.15 -7.53 -16.98
C GLU A 456 -4.62 -7.92 -17.13
N LYS A 457 -5.24 -8.50 -16.08
CA LYS A 457 -6.63 -8.94 -16.12
C LYS A 457 -7.42 -8.53 -14.87
N LEU A 458 -8.62 -8.02 -15.10
CA LEU A 458 -9.59 -7.66 -14.06
C LEU A 458 -10.81 -8.54 -14.16
N TYR A 459 -11.15 -9.23 -13.08
CA TYR A 459 -12.29 -10.12 -12.97
C TYR A 459 -13.32 -9.52 -12.01
N LEU A 460 -14.54 -9.29 -12.49
CA LEU A 460 -15.65 -8.75 -11.71
C LEU A 460 -16.51 -9.91 -11.21
N VAL A 461 -16.45 -10.18 -9.91
CA VAL A 461 -17.10 -11.35 -9.32
C VAL A 461 -18.57 -11.07 -9.04
N ASN A 462 -19.47 -11.90 -9.60
CA ASN A 462 -20.92 -11.77 -9.42
C ASN A 462 -21.45 -10.35 -9.67
N TRP A 463 -20.93 -9.66 -10.70
CA TRP A 463 -21.30 -8.28 -10.98
C TRP A 463 -22.76 -8.19 -11.45
N PRO A 464 -23.58 -7.27 -10.91
CA PRO A 464 -24.97 -7.11 -11.30
C PRO A 464 -25.11 -6.70 -12.79
N LYS A 465 -26.09 -7.28 -13.50
CA LYS A 465 -26.31 -6.96 -14.91
C LYS A 465 -26.67 -5.49 -15.13
N GLU A 466 -27.38 -4.89 -14.18
CA GLU A 466 -27.79 -3.48 -14.18
C GLU A 466 -26.60 -2.51 -14.15
N GLN A 467 -25.46 -2.98 -13.63
CA GLN A 467 -24.19 -2.24 -13.56
C GLN A 467 -23.23 -2.62 -14.69
N THR A 468 -23.72 -3.25 -15.74
CA THR A 468 -22.94 -3.59 -16.93
C THR A 468 -23.59 -3.03 -18.17
N PHE A 469 -22.79 -2.62 -19.16
CA PHE A 469 -23.27 -2.40 -20.51
C PHE A 469 -23.23 -3.72 -21.27
N SER A 470 -24.39 -4.28 -21.64
CA SER A 470 -24.49 -5.29 -22.70
C SER A 470 -24.83 -4.60 -24.01
N SER A 471 -24.19 -5.06 -25.09
CA SER A 471 -24.49 -4.55 -26.45
C SER A 471 -25.93 -4.86 -26.94
N ASP A 472 -26.69 -5.61 -26.14
CA ASP A 472 -28.05 -6.06 -26.49
C ASP A 472 -29.13 -5.06 -26.08
N ASN A 473 -28.81 -3.92 -25.50
CA ASN A 473 -29.78 -2.88 -25.08
C ASN A 473 -29.86 -1.68 -26.06
N ASN A 474 -29.50 -1.87 -27.32
CA ASN A 474 -29.79 -0.93 -28.39
C ASN A 474 -30.84 -1.55 -29.33
N GLU A 475 -32.09 -1.71 -28.88
CA GLU A 475 -33.30 -1.69 -29.69
C GLU A 475 -34.26 -0.61 -29.18
#